data_061c90b3bffa6418be03145d9d981cf1
#
_entry.id   061c90b3bffa6418be03145d9d981cf1
#
_cell.length_a   1.000
_cell.length_b   1.000
_cell.length_c   1.000
_cell.angle_alpha   90.00
_cell.angle_beta   90.00
_cell.angle_gamma   90.00
#
_symmetry.space_group_name_H-M   'P 1'
#
loop_
_entity.id
_entity.type
_entity.pdbx_description
1 polymer ?
#
loop_
_entity_poly.entity_id
_entity_poly.type
_entity_poly.pdbx_seq_one_letter_code
_entity_poly.pdbx_strand_id
1 'polypeptide(L)'
;MEALRAEVRAWIEKNHPGDPGFKLPQSPLEVADDRQFEWLRDWQRKLYDAGYVGAEWPREYGGFGRERGAQRVIDHELGRARAPFLVNVVALSWAGPMILRYGTEAHKRKFIAKLLRCDEIWCQGFSEPGSGSDLASLRTTAVREGDAFRIDGHKVWTTLGRYADWCILLARTDPAAVKHAGISYFLAPMKIPGVEVLPLVKMTGEGGFNQVIWNSARMPADALLGREGQGWELATATLQFERGAAEGSAGGSGGASEQVARVAALARTLGRDADPVVRDRLAGFWIQETAVRANAQRARNPGLVSDRPEALPLMQKLTSTEQAQTLADFACELEGDAAGLWIGDPAALENAEWQRSYMNSFAGTIAGGTSEILRNILGERVLGLPKTR
;
A
#
# COMPACT_ATOMS: atom_id res chain seq x y z
N MET A 1 -18.35 19.47 -8.24
CA MET A 1 -17.67 18.22 -8.68
C MET A 1 -17.55 18.09 -10.20
N GLU A 2 -18.57 18.34 -11.02
CA GLU A 2 -18.44 18.24 -12.50
C GLU A 2 -17.45 19.27 -13.07
N ALA A 3 -17.42 20.49 -12.55
CA ALA A 3 -16.42 21.50 -12.96
C ALA A 3 -14.98 21.04 -12.66
N LEU A 4 -14.75 20.46 -11.48
CA LEU A 4 -13.45 19.88 -11.12
C LEU A 4 -13.07 18.71 -12.06
N ARG A 5 -14.05 17.87 -12.42
CA ARG A 5 -13.85 16.77 -13.38
C ARG A 5 -13.37 17.28 -14.73
N ALA A 6 -14.02 18.31 -15.26
CA ALA A 6 -13.65 18.93 -16.52
C ALA A 6 -12.26 19.59 -16.45
N GLU A 7 -11.98 20.31 -15.35
CA GLU A 7 -10.67 20.92 -15.05
C GLU A 7 -9.55 19.87 -15.10
N VAL A 8 -9.71 18.77 -14.34
CA VAL A 8 -8.72 17.71 -14.25
C VAL A 8 -8.49 17.02 -15.59
N ARG A 9 -9.55 16.72 -16.33
CA ARG A 9 -9.46 16.15 -17.69
C ARG A 9 -8.65 17.03 -18.63
N ALA A 10 -9.00 18.30 -18.72
CA ALA A 10 -8.30 19.26 -19.59
C ALA A 10 -6.84 19.43 -19.20
N TRP A 11 -6.54 19.36 -17.89
CA TRP A 11 -5.16 19.42 -17.42
C TRP A 11 -4.39 18.14 -17.77
N ILE A 12 -4.97 16.95 -17.58
CA ILE A 12 -4.33 15.66 -17.92
C ILE A 12 -4.03 15.60 -19.42
N GLU A 13 -4.98 15.99 -20.29
CA GLU A 13 -4.77 16.01 -21.75
C GLU A 13 -3.51 16.78 -22.16
N LYS A 14 -3.20 17.87 -21.45
CA LYS A 14 -2.02 18.71 -21.72
C LYS A 14 -0.74 18.26 -21.01
N ASN A 15 -0.87 17.51 -19.92
CA ASN A 15 0.21 17.28 -18.98
C ASN A 15 0.52 15.81 -18.72
N HIS A 16 -0.23 14.88 -19.34
CA HIS A 16 0.06 13.46 -19.22
C HIS A 16 1.52 13.19 -19.63
N PRO A 17 2.31 12.49 -18.80
CA PRO A 17 3.76 12.38 -19.05
C PRO A 17 4.12 11.47 -20.22
N GLY A 18 3.14 10.73 -20.77
CA GLY A 18 3.36 9.81 -21.88
C GLY A 18 4.11 8.55 -21.50
N ASP A 19 4.73 7.93 -22.51
CA ASP A 19 5.59 6.77 -22.33
C ASP A 19 7.00 7.22 -21.92
N PRO A 20 7.55 6.72 -20.80
CA PRO A 20 8.91 7.07 -20.36
C PRO A 20 10.01 6.43 -21.21
N GLY A 21 9.68 5.52 -22.16
CA GLY A 21 10.64 4.77 -22.93
C GLY A 21 11.34 3.63 -22.13
N PHE A 22 10.81 3.29 -20.98
CA PHE A 22 11.22 2.15 -20.17
C PHE A 22 10.03 1.56 -19.40
N LYS A 23 10.13 0.31 -18.98
CA LYS A 23 9.04 -0.35 -18.25
C LYS A 23 8.85 0.29 -16.88
N LEU A 24 7.66 0.81 -16.62
CA LEU A 24 7.27 1.25 -15.28
C LEU A 24 6.89 0.04 -14.41
N PRO A 25 7.11 0.14 -13.08
CA PRO A 25 6.59 -0.85 -12.15
C PRO A 25 5.05 -0.82 -12.14
N GLN A 26 4.42 -1.92 -11.77
CA GLN A 26 2.96 -2.01 -11.70
C GLN A 26 2.39 -1.31 -10.46
N SER A 27 3.22 -1.10 -9.43
CA SER A 27 2.82 -0.47 -8.19
C SER A 27 3.99 0.28 -7.53
N PRO A 28 3.71 1.20 -6.58
CA PRO A 28 4.76 1.85 -5.79
C PRO A 28 5.66 0.86 -5.03
N LEU A 29 5.13 -0.33 -4.73
CA LEU A 29 5.84 -1.40 -4.00
C LEU A 29 6.90 -2.10 -4.86
N GLU A 30 6.98 -1.79 -6.15
CA GLU A 30 7.85 -2.47 -7.12
C GLU A 30 8.90 -1.54 -7.75
N VAL A 31 8.98 -0.31 -7.27
CA VAL A 31 10.01 0.65 -7.75
C VAL A 31 11.40 0.12 -7.38
N ALA A 32 12.16 -0.28 -8.39
CA ALA A 32 13.41 -0.99 -8.21
C ALA A 32 14.65 -0.19 -8.60
N ASP A 33 14.53 0.81 -9.47
CA ASP A 33 15.65 1.62 -9.97
C ASP A 33 15.40 3.13 -9.86
N ASP A 34 16.49 3.89 -9.89
CA ASP A 34 16.45 5.34 -9.70
C ASP A 34 15.72 6.06 -10.84
N ARG A 35 15.78 5.54 -12.07
CA ARG A 35 15.11 6.15 -13.23
C ARG A 35 13.59 6.04 -13.12
N GLN A 36 13.08 4.88 -12.70
CA GLN A 36 11.65 4.69 -12.41
C GLN A 36 11.21 5.63 -11.28
N PHE A 37 12.02 5.69 -10.21
CA PHE A 37 11.72 6.49 -9.03
C PHE A 37 11.65 7.99 -9.36
N GLU A 38 12.68 8.55 -10.00
CA GLU A 38 12.74 9.98 -10.31
C GLU A 38 11.64 10.40 -11.28
N TRP A 39 11.35 9.59 -12.28
CA TRP A 39 10.26 9.89 -13.22
C TRP A 39 8.89 9.93 -12.53
N LEU A 40 8.59 8.98 -11.64
CA LEU A 40 7.35 8.96 -10.87
C LEU A 40 7.29 10.10 -9.84
N ARG A 41 8.43 10.44 -9.24
CA ARG A 41 8.56 11.57 -8.31
C ARG A 41 8.26 12.90 -9.00
N ASP A 42 8.81 13.12 -10.19
CA ASP A 42 8.56 14.34 -10.97
C ASP A 42 7.08 14.41 -11.41
N TRP A 43 6.48 13.28 -11.73
CA TRP A 43 5.04 13.21 -11.99
C TRP A 43 4.21 13.61 -10.78
N GLN A 44 4.52 13.09 -9.60
CA GLN A 44 3.81 13.47 -8.36
C GLN A 44 3.99 14.94 -8.03
N ARG A 45 5.19 15.51 -8.21
CA ARG A 45 5.45 16.95 -8.05
C ARG A 45 4.57 17.77 -8.96
N LYS A 46 4.50 17.41 -10.23
CA LYS A 46 3.67 18.10 -11.23
C LYS A 46 2.20 18.08 -10.87
N LEU A 47 1.70 16.96 -10.34
CA LEU A 47 0.33 16.85 -9.86
C LEU A 47 0.10 17.70 -8.60
N TYR A 48 1.05 17.74 -7.66
CA TYR A 48 0.94 18.59 -6.48
C TYR A 48 0.93 20.07 -6.86
N ASP A 49 1.84 20.51 -7.72
CA ASP A 49 1.94 21.89 -8.18
C ASP A 49 0.64 22.34 -8.91
N ALA A 50 -0.11 21.40 -9.49
CA ALA A 50 -1.43 21.63 -10.07
C ALA A 50 -2.59 21.56 -9.05
N GLY A 51 -2.34 21.23 -7.79
CA GLY A 51 -3.37 21.14 -6.74
C GLY A 51 -4.16 19.83 -6.72
N TYR A 52 -3.57 18.73 -7.21
CA TYR A 52 -4.23 17.43 -7.37
C TYR A 52 -3.73 16.36 -6.38
N VAL A 53 -2.75 16.66 -5.53
CA VAL A 53 -2.29 15.78 -4.45
C VAL A 53 -2.54 16.45 -3.11
N GLY A 54 -3.30 15.80 -2.22
CA GLY A 54 -3.73 16.39 -0.95
C GLY A 54 -4.82 17.44 -1.15
N ALA A 55 -5.72 17.23 -2.11
CA ALA A 55 -6.77 18.17 -2.51
C ALA A 55 -7.67 18.57 -1.33
N GLU A 56 -8.00 17.63 -0.43
CA GLU A 56 -8.87 17.86 0.73
C GLU A 56 -8.08 18.21 2.02
N TRP A 57 -6.75 18.16 1.98
CA TRP A 57 -5.94 18.39 3.18
C TRP A 57 -5.86 19.87 3.54
N PRO A 58 -5.61 20.20 4.85
CA PRO A 58 -5.62 21.58 5.34
C PRO A 58 -4.60 22.47 4.62
N ARG A 59 -5.04 23.65 4.21
CA ARG A 59 -4.20 24.64 3.50
C ARG A 59 -3.03 25.14 4.34
N GLU A 60 -3.23 25.28 5.64
CA GLU A 60 -2.21 25.76 6.59
C GLU A 60 -0.98 24.84 6.67
N TYR A 61 -1.09 23.58 6.18
CA TYR A 61 0.02 22.61 6.16
C TYR A 61 0.47 22.28 4.75
N GLY A 62 -0.09 22.92 3.72
CA GLY A 62 0.31 22.70 2.32
C GLY A 62 -0.64 21.82 1.52
N GLY A 63 -1.80 21.46 2.04
CA GLY A 63 -2.91 20.90 1.28
C GLY A 63 -3.69 22.00 0.52
N PHE A 64 -4.74 21.60 -0.19
CA PHE A 64 -5.50 22.56 -1.01
C PHE A 64 -6.88 22.90 -0.44
N GLY A 65 -7.32 22.26 0.64
CA GLY A 65 -8.57 22.54 1.35
C GLY A 65 -9.80 22.54 0.43
N ARG A 66 -9.81 21.66 -0.57
CA ARG A 66 -10.97 21.46 -1.45
C ARG A 66 -12.07 20.72 -0.68
N GLU A 67 -13.27 20.74 -1.20
CA GLU A 67 -14.42 20.07 -0.61
C GLU A 67 -14.25 18.54 -0.57
N ARG A 68 -14.95 17.90 0.35
CA ARG A 68 -14.93 16.44 0.52
C ARG A 68 -15.32 15.73 -0.77
N GLY A 69 -14.52 14.75 -1.18
CA GLY A 69 -14.70 13.98 -2.41
C GLY A 69 -13.91 14.53 -3.60
N ALA A 70 -13.23 15.67 -3.47
CA ALA A 70 -12.42 16.25 -4.53
C ALA A 70 -11.26 15.33 -4.93
N GLN A 71 -10.54 14.75 -3.94
CA GLN A 71 -9.45 13.82 -4.24
C GLN A 71 -9.95 12.60 -5.02
N ARG A 72 -11.11 12.07 -4.68
CA ARG A 72 -11.70 10.92 -5.39
C ARG A 72 -12.02 11.24 -6.86
N VAL A 73 -12.51 12.46 -7.14
CA VAL A 73 -12.76 12.90 -8.52
C VAL A 73 -11.45 12.96 -9.30
N ILE A 74 -10.41 13.51 -8.69
CA ILE A 74 -9.07 13.60 -9.28
C ILE A 74 -8.53 12.20 -9.58
N ASP A 75 -8.52 11.32 -8.58
CA ASP A 75 -8.02 9.94 -8.70
C ASP A 75 -8.78 9.14 -9.77
N HIS A 76 -10.10 9.34 -9.86
CA HIS A 76 -10.91 8.72 -10.90
C HIS A 76 -10.50 9.17 -12.31
N GLU A 77 -10.25 10.47 -12.51
CA GLU A 77 -9.84 10.98 -13.83
C GLU A 77 -8.41 10.59 -14.19
N LEU A 78 -7.50 10.54 -13.20
CA LEU A 78 -6.14 10.00 -13.39
C LEU A 78 -6.19 8.52 -13.79
N GLY A 79 -6.99 7.71 -13.10
CA GLY A 79 -7.19 6.30 -13.44
C GLY A 79 -7.79 6.10 -14.83
N ARG A 80 -8.82 6.88 -15.20
CA ARG A 80 -9.43 6.86 -16.55
C ARG A 80 -8.42 7.17 -17.64
N ALA A 81 -7.51 8.10 -17.38
CA ALA A 81 -6.45 8.47 -18.31
C ALA A 81 -5.25 7.50 -18.29
N ARG A 82 -5.28 6.45 -17.46
CA ARG A 82 -4.15 5.55 -17.21
C ARG A 82 -2.88 6.31 -16.84
N ALA A 83 -3.04 7.41 -16.09
CA ALA A 83 -1.91 8.17 -15.58
C ALA A 83 -1.08 7.34 -14.60
N PRO A 84 0.24 7.59 -14.53
CA PRO A 84 1.12 6.89 -13.58
C PRO A 84 0.67 7.09 -12.13
N PHE A 85 0.93 6.11 -11.30
CA PHE A 85 0.61 6.17 -9.88
C PHE A 85 1.52 7.16 -9.12
N LEU A 86 1.08 7.57 -7.92
CA LEU A 86 1.86 8.40 -7.01
C LEU A 86 2.86 7.53 -6.25
N VAL A 87 4.14 7.89 -6.31
CA VAL A 87 5.21 7.04 -5.77
C VAL A 87 5.28 7.07 -4.25
N ASN A 88 4.99 8.19 -3.61
CA ASN A 88 5.13 8.37 -2.15
C ASN A 88 3.92 7.84 -1.38
N VAL A 89 3.51 6.59 -1.69
CA VAL A 89 2.28 5.98 -1.16
C VAL A 89 2.25 5.91 0.37
N VAL A 90 3.39 5.60 1.01
CA VAL A 90 3.49 5.53 2.48
C VAL A 90 3.20 6.90 3.11
N ALA A 91 3.73 7.97 2.50
CA ALA A 91 3.46 9.33 2.94
C ALA A 91 1.98 9.70 2.81
N LEU A 92 1.40 9.45 1.64
CA LEU A 92 0.05 9.90 1.32
C LEU A 92 -1.04 9.10 2.05
N SER A 93 -0.83 7.79 2.18
CA SER A 93 -1.86 6.89 2.71
C SER A 93 -1.73 6.62 4.21
N TRP A 94 -0.52 6.74 4.78
CA TRP A 94 -0.27 6.34 6.18
C TRP A 94 0.37 7.44 7.00
N ALA A 95 1.59 7.89 6.67
CA ALA A 95 2.33 8.85 7.49
C ALA A 95 1.61 10.20 7.62
N GLY A 96 1.15 10.76 6.51
CA GLY A 96 0.49 12.04 6.49
C GLY A 96 -0.82 12.08 7.28
N PRO A 97 -1.78 11.14 7.08
CA PRO A 97 -2.96 11.03 7.93
C PRO A 97 -2.63 10.87 9.42
N MET A 98 -1.61 10.09 9.76
CA MET A 98 -1.17 9.93 11.14
C MET A 98 -0.58 11.22 11.71
N ILE A 99 0.23 11.96 10.94
CA ILE A 99 0.78 13.25 11.34
C ILE A 99 -0.34 14.29 11.52
N LEU A 100 -1.31 14.35 10.61
CA LEU A 100 -2.46 15.26 10.73
C LEU A 100 -3.28 14.99 11.99
N ARG A 101 -3.47 13.71 12.35
CA ARG A 101 -4.32 13.30 13.47
C ARG A 101 -3.61 13.37 14.83
N TYR A 102 -2.36 12.94 14.91
CA TYR A 102 -1.63 12.72 16.16
C TYR A 102 -0.36 13.57 16.30
N GLY A 103 0.07 14.23 15.23
CA GLY A 103 1.26 15.08 15.22
C GLY A 103 1.02 16.44 15.92
N THR A 104 2.10 16.97 16.48
CA THR A 104 2.14 18.34 16.96
C THR A 104 2.02 19.33 15.80
N GLU A 105 1.73 20.61 16.10
CA GLU A 105 1.74 21.66 15.07
C GLU A 105 3.10 21.78 14.35
N ALA A 106 4.18 21.55 15.09
CA ALA A 106 5.53 21.51 14.52
C ALA A 106 5.69 20.35 13.51
N HIS A 107 5.20 19.14 13.84
CA HIS A 107 5.19 18.00 12.92
C HIS A 107 4.41 18.31 11.64
N LYS A 108 3.19 18.82 11.76
CA LYS A 108 2.33 19.13 10.61
C LYS A 108 3.00 20.12 9.66
N ARG A 109 3.52 21.23 10.20
CA ARG A 109 4.23 22.27 9.41
C ARG A 109 5.53 21.78 8.80
N LYS A 110 6.26 20.90 9.51
CA LYS A 110 7.52 20.33 9.03
C LYS A 110 7.36 19.37 7.85
N PHE A 111 6.32 18.53 7.89
CA PHE A 111 6.25 17.35 7.03
C PHE A 111 5.20 17.42 5.92
N ILE A 112 4.00 17.97 6.17
CA ILE A 112 2.85 17.75 5.28
C ILE A 112 3.08 18.26 3.86
N ALA A 113 3.52 19.51 3.67
CA ALA A 113 3.77 20.04 2.32
C ALA A 113 4.81 19.22 1.54
N LYS A 114 5.90 18.84 2.21
CA LYS A 114 7.02 18.12 1.59
C LYS A 114 6.64 16.68 1.21
N LEU A 115 5.88 15.99 2.04
CA LEU A 115 5.42 14.64 1.73
C LEU A 115 4.40 14.62 0.59
N LEU A 116 3.51 15.62 0.52
CA LEU A 116 2.53 15.77 -0.57
C LEU A 116 3.23 16.02 -1.91
N ARG A 117 4.20 16.93 -1.91
CA ARG A 117 4.97 17.28 -3.10
C ARG A 117 6.01 16.24 -3.49
N CYS A 118 6.21 15.22 -2.65
CA CYS A 118 7.26 14.21 -2.88
C CYS A 118 8.69 14.77 -2.77
N ASP A 119 8.89 15.81 -1.98
CA ASP A 119 10.22 16.35 -1.66
C ASP A 119 10.92 15.51 -0.59
N GLU A 120 10.14 14.94 0.32
CA GLU A 120 10.60 13.96 1.31
C GLU A 120 9.83 12.65 1.16
N ILE A 121 10.56 11.56 1.05
CA ILE A 121 10.03 10.21 0.83
C ILE A 121 9.87 9.50 2.17
N TRP A 122 8.79 8.74 2.30
CA TRP A 122 8.48 8.02 3.51
C TRP A 122 8.44 6.51 3.30
N CYS A 123 8.94 5.77 4.28
CA CYS A 123 8.82 4.32 4.35
C CYS A 123 8.17 3.88 5.66
N GLN A 124 7.86 2.58 5.77
CA GLN A 124 7.27 1.97 6.97
C GLN A 124 8.21 0.93 7.56
N GLY A 125 8.55 1.07 8.84
CA GLY A 125 9.36 0.16 9.63
C GLY A 125 8.55 -0.51 10.73
N PHE A 126 7.63 -1.42 10.35
CA PHE A 126 6.80 -2.17 11.30
C PHE A 126 7.31 -3.59 11.50
N SER A 127 7.25 -4.41 10.45
CA SER A 127 7.61 -5.82 10.50
C SER A 127 9.10 -6.05 10.75
N GLU A 128 9.41 -7.16 11.43
CA GLU A 128 10.76 -7.65 11.68
C GLU A 128 10.89 -9.10 11.20
N PRO A 129 12.09 -9.65 11.00
CA PRO A 129 12.26 -11.04 10.57
C PRO A 129 11.49 -12.05 11.43
N GLY A 130 11.35 -11.78 12.74
CA GLY A 130 10.60 -12.63 13.66
C GLY A 130 9.25 -12.10 14.11
N SER A 131 8.75 -10.99 13.53
CA SER A 131 7.53 -10.30 13.98
C SER A 131 6.78 -9.65 12.81
N GLY A 132 5.85 -10.41 12.23
CA GLY A 132 4.94 -9.97 11.17
C GLY A 132 3.50 -9.95 11.68
N SER A 133 2.78 -11.08 11.62
CA SER A 133 1.40 -11.19 12.12
C SER A 133 1.30 -10.91 13.62
N ASP A 134 2.27 -11.38 14.41
CA ASP A 134 2.43 -10.98 15.82
C ASP A 134 3.31 -9.73 15.93
N LEU A 135 2.85 -8.63 15.34
CA LEU A 135 3.58 -7.37 15.32
C LEU A 135 3.92 -6.85 16.73
N ALA A 136 3.08 -7.14 17.72
CA ALA A 136 3.31 -6.71 19.09
C ALA A 136 4.53 -7.39 19.75
N SER A 137 5.09 -8.45 19.15
CA SER A 137 6.32 -9.10 19.60
C SER A 137 7.60 -8.47 19.04
N LEU A 138 7.50 -7.32 18.37
CA LEU A 138 8.65 -6.59 17.84
C LEU A 138 9.75 -6.37 18.90
N ARG A 139 11.00 -6.43 18.45
CA ARG A 139 12.20 -6.36 19.29
C ARG A 139 13.05 -5.12 19.07
N THR A 140 12.82 -4.36 18.01
CA THR A 140 13.47 -3.05 17.83
C THR A 140 13.26 -2.21 19.07
N THR A 141 14.33 -1.72 19.67
CA THR A 141 14.31 -0.92 20.90
C THR A 141 14.51 0.56 20.61
N ALA A 142 13.95 1.41 21.46
CA ALA A 142 14.18 2.84 21.49
C ALA A 142 14.46 3.26 22.94
N VAL A 143 15.73 3.42 23.27
CA VAL A 143 16.18 3.81 24.61
C VAL A 143 16.32 5.31 24.69
N ARG A 144 15.63 5.95 25.63
CA ARG A 144 15.74 7.40 25.85
C ARG A 144 17.09 7.77 26.45
N GLU A 145 17.80 8.67 25.81
CA GLU A 145 19.10 9.21 26.24
C GLU A 145 19.04 10.74 26.19
N GLY A 146 18.55 11.33 27.29
CA GLY A 146 18.34 12.78 27.39
C GLY A 146 17.28 13.30 26.40
N ASP A 147 17.70 14.13 25.46
CA ASP A 147 16.89 14.75 24.41
C ASP A 147 16.80 13.91 23.10
N ALA A 148 17.30 12.68 23.15
CA ALA A 148 17.33 11.77 22.01
C ALA A 148 16.83 10.36 22.39
N PHE A 149 16.56 9.57 21.36
CA PHE A 149 16.40 8.11 21.47
C PHE A 149 17.51 7.41 20.69
N ARG A 150 18.08 6.39 21.29
CA ARG A 150 18.97 5.44 20.61
C ARG A 150 18.16 4.23 20.16
N ILE A 151 18.26 3.92 18.87
CA ILE A 151 17.49 2.87 18.21
C ILE A 151 18.41 1.73 17.84
N ASP A 152 17.99 0.52 18.21
CA ASP A 152 18.64 -0.74 17.82
C ASP A 152 17.58 -1.73 17.33
N GLY A 153 17.73 -2.28 16.12
CA GLY A 153 16.78 -3.24 15.58
C GLY A 153 16.91 -3.52 14.10
N HIS A 154 16.02 -4.38 13.60
CA HIS A 154 16.03 -4.81 12.20
C HIS A 154 14.61 -4.87 11.67
N LYS A 155 14.29 -4.03 10.69
CA LYS A 155 13.00 -3.99 10.00
C LYS A 155 13.10 -4.61 8.62
N VAL A 156 12.01 -5.27 8.17
CA VAL A 156 11.93 -5.93 6.87
C VAL A 156 10.66 -5.51 6.13
N TRP A 157 10.61 -5.79 4.84
CA TRP A 157 9.50 -5.45 3.95
C TRP A 157 9.24 -3.94 3.86
N THR A 158 10.32 -3.15 3.99
CA THR A 158 10.25 -1.70 3.97
C THR A 158 10.16 -1.21 2.53
N THR A 159 8.98 -0.75 2.12
CA THR A 159 8.74 -0.16 0.80
C THR A 159 9.50 1.16 0.67
N LEU A 160 10.17 1.36 -0.47
CA LEU A 160 10.93 2.59 -0.79
C LEU A 160 12.03 2.94 0.22
N GLY A 161 12.46 2.01 1.09
CA GLY A 161 13.45 2.27 2.13
C GLY A 161 14.75 2.90 1.59
N ARG A 162 15.20 2.49 0.39
CA ARG A 162 16.37 3.04 -0.29
C ARG A 162 16.26 4.54 -0.58
N TYR A 163 15.06 5.02 -0.87
CA TYR A 163 14.79 6.41 -1.22
C TYR A 163 14.32 7.26 -0.05
N ALA A 164 13.95 6.62 1.05
CA ALA A 164 13.28 7.26 2.16
C ALA A 164 14.15 8.27 2.90
N ASP A 165 13.55 9.43 3.20
CA ASP A 165 14.09 10.43 4.12
C ASP A 165 13.58 10.16 5.54
N TRP A 166 12.38 9.60 5.66
CA TRP A 166 11.68 9.36 6.91
C TRP A 166 11.03 7.98 6.95
N CYS A 167 10.95 7.43 8.16
CA CYS A 167 10.30 6.15 8.44
C CYS A 167 9.24 6.30 9.53
N ILE A 168 8.02 5.85 9.28
CA ILE A 168 7.09 5.57 10.38
C ILE A 168 7.55 4.28 11.05
N LEU A 169 8.16 4.42 12.24
CA LEU A 169 8.86 3.35 12.93
C LEU A 169 8.15 2.95 14.22
N LEU A 170 7.94 1.63 14.41
CA LEU A 170 7.55 1.07 15.70
C LEU A 170 8.77 0.54 16.41
N ALA A 171 8.96 0.97 17.66
CA ALA A 171 10.03 0.47 18.52
C ALA A 171 9.55 0.35 19.97
N ARG A 172 10.21 -0.50 20.73
CA ARG A 172 9.92 -0.76 22.14
C ARG A 172 10.68 0.23 23.01
N THR A 173 9.95 1.09 23.70
CA THR A 173 10.50 2.06 24.67
C THR A 173 10.48 1.51 26.09
N ASP A 174 9.56 0.58 26.41
CA ASP A 174 9.50 -0.08 27.70
C ASP A 174 9.46 -1.62 27.52
N PRO A 175 10.58 -2.31 27.77
CA PRO A 175 10.64 -3.76 27.67
C PRO A 175 9.93 -4.48 28.83
N ALA A 176 9.66 -3.81 29.96
CA ALA A 176 9.00 -4.39 31.13
C ALA A 176 7.47 -4.28 31.05
N ALA A 177 6.95 -3.41 30.20
CA ALA A 177 5.51 -3.23 30.02
C ALA A 177 4.86 -4.45 29.34
N VAL A 178 3.56 -4.64 29.57
CA VAL A 178 2.76 -5.62 28.83
C VAL A 178 2.91 -5.38 27.32
N LYS A 179 2.95 -6.44 26.56
CA LYS A 179 3.30 -6.59 25.15
C LYS A 179 2.96 -5.36 24.26
N HIS A 180 1.76 -4.83 24.34
CA HIS A 180 1.30 -3.69 23.52
C HIS A 180 1.68 -2.31 24.10
N ALA A 181 1.71 -2.20 25.43
CA ALA A 181 1.91 -0.92 26.11
C ALA A 181 3.36 -0.42 26.07
N GLY A 182 4.33 -1.31 25.80
CA GLY A 182 5.74 -0.94 25.70
C GLY A 182 6.18 -0.41 24.33
N ILE A 183 5.27 -0.26 23.37
CA ILE A 183 5.57 0.15 22.00
C ILE A 183 5.29 1.63 21.81
N SER A 184 6.22 2.34 21.13
CA SER A 184 6.09 3.73 20.74
C SER A 184 6.20 3.89 19.23
N TYR A 185 5.71 5.01 18.72
CA TYR A 185 5.64 5.31 17.30
C TYR A 185 6.50 6.54 16.98
N PHE A 186 7.37 6.44 15.99
CA PHE A 186 8.32 7.49 15.67
C PHE A 186 8.24 7.93 14.20
N LEU A 187 8.52 9.19 13.95
CA LEU A 187 8.82 9.77 12.65
C LEU A 187 10.35 9.79 12.52
N ALA A 188 10.93 8.65 12.24
CA ALA A 188 12.37 8.42 12.34
C ALA A 188 13.11 8.88 11.07
N PRO A 189 14.17 9.70 11.18
CA PRO A 189 14.99 10.07 10.03
C PRO A 189 15.79 8.87 9.52
N MET A 190 15.81 8.65 8.22
CA MET A 190 16.51 7.52 7.60
C MET A 190 17.97 7.82 7.26
N LYS A 191 18.32 9.08 7.00
CA LYS A 191 19.65 9.52 6.56
C LYS A 191 20.48 10.02 7.75
N ILE A 192 20.69 9.14 8.74
CA ILE A 192 21.48 9.41 9.94
C ILE A 192 22.50 8.28 10.17
N PRO A 193 23.59 8.52 10.90
CA PRO A 193 24.53 7.48 11.28
C PRO A 193 23.84 6.33 12.02
N GLY A 194 24.23 5.09 11.72
CA GLY A 194 23.68 3.90 12.32
C GLY A 194 22.44 3.34 11.62
N VAL A 195 21.98 3.95 10.54
CA VAL A 195 20.92 3.40 9.68
C VAL A 195 21.54 2.84 8.40
N GLU A 196 21.28 1.55 8.16
CA GLU A 196 21.70 0.85 6.95
C GLU A 196 20.45 0.31 6.24
N VAL A 197 20.40 0.48 4.92
CA VAL A 197 19.29 0.01 4.07
C VAL A 197 19.82 -1.00 3.08
N LEU A 198 19.33 -2.24 3.16
CA LEU A 198 19.73 -3.32 2.28
C LEU A 198 18.57 -3.73 1.36
N PRO A 199 18.83 -4.00 0.07
CA PRO A 199 17.79 -4.47 -0.83
C PRO A 199 17.26 -5.84 -0.40
N LEU A 200 15.97 -6.06 -0.62
CA LEU A 200 15.31 -7.34 -0.46
C LEU A 200 14.74 -7.77 -1.81
N VAL A 201 15.22 -8.89 -2.34
CA VAL A 201 14.75 -9.44 -3.61
C VAL A 201 13.57 -10.36 -3.35
N LYS A 202 12.46 -10.09 -4.05
CA LYS A 202 11.25 -10.94 -4.03
C LYS A 202 11.48 -12.23 -4.83
N MET A 203 10.58 -13.21 -4.70
CA MET A 203 10.66 -14.43 -5.49
C MET A 203 10.44 -14.21 -6.99
N THR A 204 9.93 -13.03 -7.39
CA THR A 204 9.89 -12.59 -8.80
C THR A 204 11.24 -12.15 -9.35
N GLY A 205 12.31 -12.15 -8.54
CA GLY A 205 13.60 -11.58 -8.90
C GLY A 205 13.68 -10.07 -8.88
N GLU A 206 12.56 -9.38 -8.60
CA GLU A 206 12.48 -7.91 -8.57
C GLU A 206 12.75 -7.35 -7.18
N GLY A 207 13.29 -6.12 -7.13
CA GLY A 207 13.44 -5.33 -5.92
C GLY A 207 12.14 -4.64 -5.49
N GLY A 208 12.27 -3.54 -4.75
CA GLY A 208 11.16 -2.68 -4.30
C GLY A 208 11.00 -2.69 -2.78
N PHE A 209 11.35 -3.77 -2.11
CA PHE A 209 11.43 -3.85 -0.66
C PHE A 209 12.86 -3.76 -0.16
N ASN A 210 12.99 -3.38 1.10
CA ASN A 210 14.28 -3.24 1.78
C ASN A 210 14.21 -3.85 3.18
N GLN A 211 15.38 -4.21 3.69
CA GLN A 211 15.65 -4.36 5.09
C GLN A 211 16.24 -3.04 5.61
N VAL A 212 15.90 -2.65 6.82
CA VAL A 212 16.46 -1.47 7.48
C VAL A 212 17.02 -1.89 8.83
N ILE A 213 18.32 -1.72 8.96
CA ILE A 213 19.07 -2.06 10.17
C ILE A 213 19.36 -0.75 10.92
N TRP A 214 18.98 -0.74 12.18
CA TRP A 214 19.26 0.35 13.12
C TRP A 214 20.32 -0.15 14.10
N ASN A 215 21.48 0.48 14.08
CA ASN A 215 22.60 0.11 14.94
C ASN A 215 23.06 1.36 15.72
N SER A 216 22.57 1.48 16.94
CA SER A 216 22.81 2.62 17.82
C SER A 216 22.50 3.97 17.16
N ALA A 217 21.50 4.00 16.27
CA ALA A 217 21.11 5.20 15.56
C ALA A 217 20.46 6.19 16.53
N ARG A 218 20.94 7.43 16.57
CA ARG A 218 20.40 8.48 17.45
C ARG A 218 19.46 9.39 16.69
N MET A 219 18.24 9.49 17.16
CA MET A 219 17.24 10.42 16.64
C MET A 219 16.75 11.37 17.75
N PRO A 220 16.33 12.62 17.44
CA PRO A 220 15.86 13.56 18.43
C PRO A 220 14.56 13.11 19.09
N ALA A 221 14.33 13.52 20.32
CA ALA A 221 13.14 13.11 21.09
C ALA A 221 11.82 13.59 20.47
N ASP A 222 11.85 14.69 19.71
CA ASP A 222 10.69 15.21 18.96
C ASP A 222 10.32 14.34 17.72
N ALA A 223 11.10 13.30 17.41
CA ALA A 223 10.67 12.28 16.46
C ALA A 223 9.52 11.40 16.97
N LEU A 224 9.21 11.42 18.27
CA LEU A 224 8.09 10.67 18.83
C LEU A 224 6.74 11.23 18.34
N LEU A 225 5.93 10.37 17.76
CA LEU A 225 4.54 10.69 17.40
C LEU A 225 3.60 10.25 18.52
N GLY A 226 2.80 11.16 19.04
CA GLY A 226 1.98 10.92 20.22
C GLY A 226 2.82 10.90 21.51
N ARG A 227 2.62 9.91 22.37
CA ARG A 227 3.34 9.71 23.63
C ARG A 227 4.00 8.34 23.72
N GLU A 228 4.99 8.18 24.59
CA GLU A 228 5.59 6.86 24.85
C GLU A 228 4.52 5.87 25.29
N GLY A 229 4.62 4.62 24.80
CA GLY A 229 3.66 3.55 25.04
C GLY A 229 2.36 3.61 24.22
N GLN A 230 2.14 4.65 23.42
CA GLN A 230 0.94 4.78 22.58
C GLN A 230 1.11 4.13 21.19
N GLY A 231 2.27 3.54 20.90
CA GLY A 231 2.60 3.06 19.56
C GLY A 231 1.65 1.99 19.03
N TRP A 232 1.08 1.12 19.88
CA TRP A 232 0.12 0.12 19.41
C TRP A 232 -1.21 0.71 18.94
N GLU A 233 -1.72 1.73 19.63
CA GLU A 233 -2.92 2.47 19.21
C GLU A 233 -2.69 3.12 17.86
N LEU A 234 -1.54 3.80 17.69
CA LEU A 234 -1.18 4.46 16.45
C LEU A 234 -0.93 3.46 15.31
N ALA A 235 -0.29 2.33 15.60
CA ALA A 235 -0.10 1.25 14.63
C ALA A 235 -1.44 0.69 14.14
N THR A 236 -2.39 0.47 15.06
CA THR A 236 -3.73 0.00 14.71
C THR A 236 -4.46 1.02 13.83
N ALA A 237 -4.35 2.32 14.14
CA ALA A 237 -4.90 3.38 13.29
C ALA A 237 -4.25 3.41 11.89
N THR A 238 -2.91 3.26 11.81
CA THR A 238 -2.19 3.17 10.54
C THR A 238 -2.68 2.00 9.69
N LEU A 239 -2.86 0.81 10.30
CA LEU A 239 -3.37 -0.37 9.60
C LEU A 239 -4.83 -0.19 9.13
N GLN A 240 -5.64 0.63 9.80
CA GLN A 240 -6.98 0.99 9.31
C GLN A 240 -6.90 1.87 8.06
N PHE A 241 -5.99 2.85 8.04
CA PHE A 241 -5.74 3.65 6.83
C PHE A 241 -5.19 2.80 5.68
N GLU A 242 -4.30 1.85 5.96
CA GLU A 242 -3.78 0.92 4.96
C GLU A 242 -4.88 0.11 4.29
N ARG A 243 -5.85 -0.39 5.05
CA ARG A 243 -7.00 -1.14 4.53
C ARG A 243 -7.97 -0.25 3.75
N GLY A 244 -8.18 0.98 4.19
CA GLY A 244 -9.02 1.95 3.47
C GLY A 244 -8.36 2.51 2.20
N ALA A 245 -7.03 2.68 2.21
CA ALA A 245 -6.26 3.16 1.05
C ALA A 245 -6.22 2.13 -0.08
N ALA A 246 -6.30 0.84 0.22
CA ALA A 246 -6.43 -0.21 -0.79
C ALA A 246 -7.72 -0.05 -1.63
N GLU A 247 -8.74 0.63 -1.09
CA GLU A 247 -9.99 0.97 -1.81
C GLU A 247 -9.86 2.23 -2.67
N GLY A 248 -8.85 3.08 -2.41
CA GLY A 248 -8.68 4.41 -3.03
C GLY A 248 -7.39 4.61 -3.81
N SER A 249 -6.50 3.65 -3.91
CA SER A 249 -5.30 3.78 -4.72
C SER A 249 -5.65 3.74 -6.21
N ALA A 250 -6.07 4.89 -6.72
CA ALA A 250 -6.07 5.16 -8.15
C ALA A 250 -4.63 5.11 -8.63
N GLY A 251 -4.23 4.05 -9.28
CA GLY A 251 -2.93 4.00 -9.90
C GLY A 251 -2.17 2.70 -9.76
N GLY A 252 -2.83 1.58 -9.91
CA GLY A 252 -2.13 0.32 -10.07
C GLY A 252 -3.08 -0.74 -10.54
N SER A 253 -2.81 -1.31 -11.69
CA SER A 253 -3.50 -2.41 -12.33
C SER A 253 -5.03 -2.22 -12.41
N GLY A 254 -5.59 -2.26 -13.58
CA GLY A 254 -7.03 -2.22 -13.85
C GLY A 254 -7.79 -3.02 -12.81
N GLY A 255 -8.97 -2.51 -12.39
CA GLY A 255 -9.76 -3.15 -11.34
C GLY A 255 -9.91 -4.65 -11.57
N ALA A 256 -10.26 -5.43 -10.55
CA ALA A 256 -10.38 -6.89 -10.65
C ALA A 256 -11.18 -7.32 -11.90
N SER A 257 -12.15 -6.51 -12.37
CA SER A 257 -12.91 -6.75 -13.62
C SER A 257 -12.04 -6.74 -14.87
N GLU A 258 -11.02 -5.96 -14.90
CA GLU A 258 -10.07 -5.96 -15.99
C GLU A 258 -9.21 -7.24 -15.98
N GLN A 259 -8.85 -7.72 -14.81
CA GLN A 259 -8.06 -8.96 -14.70
C GLN A 259 -8.86 -10.20 -15.11
N VAL A 260 -10.11 -10.33 -14.68
CA VAL A 260 -10.98 -11.44 -15.13
C VAL A 260 -11.19 -11.37 -16.64
N ALA A 261 -11.40 -10.14 -17.20
CA ALA A 261 -11.53 -9.96 -18.65
C ALA A 261 -10.23 -10.31 -19.39
N ARG A 262 -9.06 -10.01 -18.83
CA ARG A 262 -7.75 -10.41 -19.40
C ARG A 262 -7.58 -11.92 -19.42
N VAL A 263 -7.92 -12.64 -18.36
CA VAL A 263 -7.87 -14.12 -18.34
C VAL A 263 -8.87 -14.72 -19.33
N ALA A 264 -10.05 -14.12 -19.48
CA ALA A 264 -10.99 -14.54 -20.52
C ALA A 264 -10.46 -14.29 -21.95
N ALA A 265 -9.69 -13.23 -22.15
CA ALA A 265 -8.99 -12.97 -23.41
C ALA A 265 -7.86 -13.97 -23.64
N LEU A 266 -7.08 -14.30 -22.64
CA LEU A 266 -6.06 -15.35 -22.68
C LEU A 266 -6.68 -16.69 -23.09
N ALA A 267 -7.79 -17.10 -22.46
CA ALA A 267 -8.50 -18.34 -22.81
C ALA A 267 -8.91 -18.37 -24.30
N ARG A 268 -9.37 -17.23 -24.87
CA ARG A 268 -9.69 -17.12 -26.29
C ARG A 268 -8.45 -17.25 -27.17
N THR A 269 -7.36 -16.58 -26.81
CA THR A 269 -6.09 -16.65 -27.55
C THR A 269 -5.55 -18.08 -27.61
N LEU A 270 -5.76 -18.84 -26.54
CA LEU A 270 -5.34 -20.26 -26.44
C LEU A 270 -6.38 -21.24 -27.01
N GLY A 271 -7.50 -20.76 -27.55
CA GLY A 271 -8.58 -21.63 -28.09
C GLY A 271 -9.32 -22.45 -27.02
N ARG A 272 -9.25 -22.01 -25.75
CA ARG A 272 -9.84 -22.69 -24.59
C ARG A 272 -11.20 -22.11 -24.15
N ASP A 273 -11.68 -21.07 -24.82
CA ASP A 273 -12.91 -20.35 -24.47
C ASP A 273 -14.20 -21.15 -24.71
N ALA A 274 -14.15 -22.20 -25.51
CA ALA A 274 -15.27 -23.14 -25.71
C ALA A 274 -15.28 -24.29 -24.68
N ASP A 275 -14.21 -24.51 -23.92
CA ASP A 275 -14.12 -25.54 -22.89
C ASP A 275 -15.11 -25.24 -21.75
N PRO A 276 -16.06 -26.15 -21.44
CA PRO A 276 -17.08 -25.89 -20.42
C PRO A 276 -16.48 -25.70 -19.03
N VAL A 277 -15.37 -26.35 -18.69
CA VAL A 277 -14.69 -26.19 -17.39
C VAL A 277 -14.05 -24.81 -17.30
N VAL A 278 -13.41 -24.34 -18.36
CA VAL A 278 -12.83 -22.99 -18.42
C VAL A 278 -13.93 -21.94 -18.29
N ARG A 279 -15.05 -22.11 -18.98
CA ARG A 279 -16.21 -21.21 -18.90
C ARG A 279 -16.83 -21.15 -17.51
N ASP A 280 -16.98 -22.27 -16.85
CA ASP A 280 -17.52 -22.36 -15.49
C ASP A 280 -16.60 -21.63 -14.49
N ARG A 281 -15.30 -21.86 -14.55
CA ARG A 281 -14.33 -21.15 -13.69
C ARG A 281 -14.33 -19.63 -13.94
N LEU A 282 -14.36 -19.20 -15.19
CA LEU A 282 -14.47 -17.76 -15.53
C LEU A 282 -15.76 -17.16 -15.00
N ALA A 283 -16.90 -17.86 -15.11
CA ALA A 283 -18.18 -17.41 -14.55
C ALA A 283 -18.09 -17.25 -13.01
N GLY A 284 -17.43 -18.20 -12.32
CA GLY A 284 -17.16 -18.10 -10.88
C GLY A 284 -16.37 -16.84 -10.50
N PHE A 285 -15.32 -16.52 -11.23
CA PHE A 285 -14.54 -15.29 -11.02
C PHE A 285 -15.36 -14.03 -11.27
N TRP A 286 -16.21 -14.00 -12.29
CA TRP A 286 -17.10 -12.89 -12.56
C TRP A 286 -18.14 -12.67 -11.45
N ILE A 287 -18.68 -13.77 -10.87
CA ILE A 287 -19.61 -13.71 -9.75
C ILE A 287 -18.92 -13.11 -8.52
N GLN A 288 -17.74 -13.63 -8.17
CA GLN A 288 -16.96 -13.13 -7.03
C GLN A 288 -16.62 -11.66 -7.17
N GLU A 289 -16.14 -11.26 -8.34
CA GLU A 289 -15.80 -9.86 -8.61
C GLU A 289 -17.03 -8.94 -8.53
N THR A 290 -18.17 -9.40 -9.06
CA THR A 290 -19.41 -8.65 -8.95
C THR A 290 -19.81 -8.44 -7.50
N ALA A 291 -19.65 -9.47 -6.64
CA ALA A 291 -19.91 -9.38 -5.22
C ALA A 291 -18.93 -8.42 -4.51
N VAL A 292 -17.63 -8.48 -4.83
CA VAL A 292 -16.62 -7.57 -4.31
C VAL A 292 -16.95 -6.12 -4.66
N ARG A 293 -17.30 -5.84 -5.91
CA ARG A 293 -17.69 -4.51 -6.38
C ARG A 293 -18.98 -4.02 -5.72
N ALA A 294 -19.98 -4.89 -5.57
CA ALA A 294 -21.23 -4.54 -4.88
C ALA A 294 -20.98 -4.18 -3.40
N ASN A 295 -20.11 -4.92 -2.71
CA ASN A 295 -19.70 -4.60 -1.33
C ASN A 295 -18.93 -3.29 -1.23
N ALA A 296 -18.05 -2.97 -2.19
CA ALA A 296 -17.38 -1.68 -2.25
C ALA A 296 -18.36 -0.51 -2.44
N GLN A 297 -19.40 -0.69 -3.27
CA GLN A 297 -20.50 0.29 -3.40
C GLN A 297 -21.33 0.41 -2.11
N ARG A 298 -21.65 -0.73 -1.48
CA ARG A 298 -22.35 -0.77 -0.20
C ARG A 298 -21.60 -0.01 0.88
N ALA A 299 -20.28 -0.17 0.98
CA ALA A 299 -19.45 0.54 1.96
C ALA A 299 -19.54 2.08 1.84
N ARG A 300 -19.91 2.60 0.67
CA ARG A 300 -20.07 4.04 0.40
C ARG A 300 -21.44 4.59 0.79
N ASN A 301 -22.40 3.74 1.11
CA ASN A 301 -23.74 4.14 1.48
C ASN A 301 -23.96 3.90 2.98
N PRO A 302 -24.00 4.96 3.82
CA PRO A 302 -24.17 4.81 5.28
C PRO A 302 -25.42 4.04 5.67
N GLY A 303 -26.50 4.11 4.89
CA GLY A 303 -27.73 3.36 5.14
C GLY A 303 -27.63 1.86 4.88
N LEU A 304 -26.57 1.40 4.24
CA LEU A 304 -26.31 -0.01 3.93
C LEU A 304 -25.15 -0.60 4.74
N VAL A 305 -24.46 0.23 5.52
CA VAL A 305 -23.40 -0.21 6.43
C VAL A 305 -24.04 -0.60 7.76
N SER A 306 -23.65 -1.77 8.27
CA SER A 306 -24.13 -2.26 9.57
C SER A 306 -23.51 -1.46 10.74
N ASP A 307 -23.89 -1.81 11.96
CA ASP A 307 -23.27 -1.35 13.21
C ASP A 307 -21.79 -1.80 13.35
N ARG A 308 -21.30 -2.62 12.43
CA ARG A 308 -19.91 -3.11 12.33
C ARG A 308 -19.25 -2.63 11.02
N PRO A 309 -18.96 -1.33 10.89
CA PRO A 309 -18.44 -0.76 9.63
C PRO A 309 -17.07 -1.33 9.23
N GLU A 310 -16.29 -1.82 10.19
CA GLU A 310 -15.00 -2.47 9.96
C GLU A 310 -15.10 -3.81 9.21
N ALA A 311 -16.26 -4.43 9.16
CA ALA A 311 -16.45 -5.72 8.49
C ALA A 311 -16.22 -5.64 6.98
N LEU A 312 -16.75 -4.61 6.32
CA LEU A 312 -16.68 -4.49 4.86
C LEU A 312 -15.25 -4.37 4.33
N PRO A 313 -14.38 -3.48 4.86
CA PRO A 313 -12.98 -3.41 4.43
C PRO A 313 -12.22 -4.72 4.65
N LEU A 314 -12.46 -5.41 5.78
CA LEU A 314 -11.82 -6.70 6.08
C LEU A 314 -12.25 -7.79 5.08
N MET A 315 -13.55 -7.89 4.82
CA MET A 315 -14.10 -8.82 3.83
C MET A 315 -13.58 -8.51 2.43
N GLN A 316 -13.56 -7.23 2.05
CA GLN A 316 -13.08 -6.77 0.77
C GLN A 316 -11.63 -7.21 0.54
N LYS A 317 -10.74 -6.90 1.50
CA LYS A 317 -9.34 -7.27 1.42
C LYS A 317 -9.18 -8.79 1.33
N LEU A 318 -9.84 -9.55 2.19
CA LEU A 318 -9.78 -11.01 2.22
C LEU A 318 -10.19 -11.61 0.87
N THR A 319 -11.39 -11.26 0.39
CA THR A 319 -11.94 -11.87 -0.83
C THR A 319 -11.20 -11.44 -2.09
N SER A 320 -10.81 -10.16 -2.22
CA SER A 320 -10.12 -9.67 -3.41
C SER A 320 -8.71 -10.23 -3.55
N THR A 321 -7.97 -10.38 -2.44
CA THR A 321 -6.59 -10.90 -2.50
C THR A 321 -6.55 -12.41 -2.76
N GLU A 322 -7.47 -13.18 -2.18
CA GLU A 322 -7.59 -14.62 -2.48
C GLU A 322 -8.09 -14.86 -3.89
N GLN A 323 -9.02 -14.05 -4.38
CA GLN A 323 -9.44 -14.12 -5.78
C GLN A 323 -8.31 -13.79 -6.75
N ALA A 324 -7.51 -12.76 -6.48
CA ALA A 324 -6.38 -12.40 -7.32
C ALA A 324 -5.36 -13.56 -7.42
N GLN A 325 -5.11 -14.26 -6.31
CA GLN A 325 -4.23 -15.43 -6.30
C GLN A 325 -4.79 -16.59 -7.12
N THR A 326 -6.05 -16.96 -6.90
CA THR A 326 -6.68 -18.06 -7.63
C THR A 326 -6.88 -17.77 -9.12
N LEU A 327 -7.08 -16.48 -9.47
CA LEU A 327 -7.21 -16.05 -10.85
C LEU A 327 -5.86 -16.12 -11.59
N ALA A 328 -4.77 -15.69 -10.95
CA ALA A 328 -3.43 -15.76 -11.53
C ALA A 328 -2.96 -17.22 -11.67
N ASP A 329 -3.27 -18.07 -10.69
CA ASP A 329 -3.05 -19.52 -10.76
C ASP A 329 -3.79 -20.14 -11.95
N PHE A 330 -5.07 -19.81 -12.11
CA PHE A 330 -5.85 -20.29 -13.25
C PHE A 330 -5.32 -19.79 -14.60
N ALA A 331 -4.80 -18.59 -14.67
CA ALA A 331 -4.17 -18.10 -15.89
C ALA A 331 -2.91 -18.92 -16.24
N CYS A 332 -2.08 -19.25 -15.25
CA CYS A 332 -0.94 -20.15 -15.44
C CYS A 332 -1.38 -21.57 -15.88
N GLU A 333 -2.45 -22.11 -15.29
CA GLU A 333 -3.01 -23.41 -15.75
C GLU A 333 -3.48 -23.37 -17.23
N LEU A 334 -4.05 -22.24 -17.67
CA LEU A 334 -4.44 -22.07 -19.07
C LEU A 334 -3.25 -22.05 -20.01
N GLU A 335 -2.13 -21.46 -19.61
CA GLU A 335 -0.88 -21.43 -20.39
C GLU A 335 -0.20 -22.80 -20.50
N GLY A 336 -0.50 -23.74 -19.59
CA GLY A 336 0.09 -25.09 -19.61
C GLY A 336 1.61 -25.04 -19.47
N ASP A 337 2.31 -25.72 -20.40
CA ASP A 337 3.79 -25.80 -20.36
C ASP A 337 4.46 -24.41 -20.48
N ALA A 338 3.82 -23.47 -21.16
CA ALA A 338 4.33 -22.09 -21.28
C ALA A 338 4.40 -21.36 -19.93
N ALA A 339 3.62 -21.78 -18.92
CA ALA A 339 3.69 -21.23 -17.56
C ALA A 339 5.04 -21.50 -16.84
N GLY A 340 5.86 -22.41 -17.35
CA GLY A 340 7.23 -22.66 -16.88
C GLY A 340 8.26 -21.65 -17.41
N LEU A 341 7.90 -20.79 -18.34
CA LEU A 341 8.79 -19.80 -18.95
C LEU A 341 8.78 -18.50 -18.15
N TRP A 342 9.88 -17.74 -18.23
CA TRP A 342 10.03 -16.50 -17.45
C TRP A 342 10.27 -15.27 -18.33
N ILE A 343 10.24 -14.11 -17.72
CA ILE A 343 10.47 -12.80 -18.36
C ILE A 343 11.75 -12.82 -19.20
N GLY A 344 11.63 -12.40 -20.46
CA GLY A 344 12.73 -12.38 -21.43
C GLY A 344 12.85 -13.65 -22.28
N ASP A 345 12.14 -14.72 -21.97
CA ASP A 345 12.04 -15.87 -22.86
C ASP A 345 11.13 -15.52 -24.06
N PRO A 346 11.57 -15.67 -25.31
CA PRO A 346 10.77 -15.31 -26.49
C PRO A 346 9.52 -16.18 -26.67
N ALA A 347 9.43 -17.33 -26.03
CA ALA A 347 8.28 -18.22 -26.04
C ALA A 347 7.32 -17.97 -24.87
N ALA A 348 7.68 -17.11 -23.90
CA ALA A 348 6.81 -16.76 -22.77
C ALA A 348 5.62 -15.92 -23.26
N LEU A 349 4.41 -16.38 -22.95
CA LEU A 349 3.19 -15.67 -23.27
C LEU A 349 3.12 -14.37 -22.46
N GLU A 350 2.69 -13.27 -23.10
CA GLU A 350 2.62 -11.95 -22.48
C GLU A 350 3.88 -11.57 -21.66
N ASN A 351 5.05 -12.08 -22.05
CA ASN A 351 6.33 -11.91 -21.34
C ASN A 351 6.24 -12.34 -19.85
N ALA A 352 5.63 -13.51 -19.61
CA ALA A 352 5.45 -14.14 -18.29
C ALA A 352 4.65 -13.27 -17.28
N GLU A 353 3.71 -12.47 -17.78
CA GLU A 353 2.91 -11.57 -16.92
C GLU A 353 2.08 -12.36 -15.89
N TRP A 354 1.53 -13.53 -16.26
CA TRP A 354 0.70 -14.31 -15.35
C TRP A 354 1.52 -15.06 -14.31
N GLN A 355 2.68 -15.60 -14.67
CA GLN A 355 3.63 -16.20 -13.73
C GLN A 355 4.09 -15.17 -12.68
N ARG A 356 4.42 -13.96 -13.15
CA ARG A 356 4.78 -12.86 -12.29
C ARG A 356 3.62 -12.44 -11.37
N SER A 357 2.42 -12.34 -11.93
CA SER A 357 1.20 -12.02 -11.17
C SER A 357 0.91 -13.07 -10.10
N TYR A 358 1.06 -14.35 -10.44
CA TYR A 358 0.92 -15.47 -9.50
C TYR A 358 1.90 -15.35 -8.34
N MET A 359 3.19 -15.17 -8.60
CA MET A 359 4.20 -15.01 -7.55
C MET A 359 3.95 -13.76 -6.67
N ASN A 360 3.56 -12.64 -7.26
CA ASN A 360 3.23 -11.42 -6.50
C ASN A 360 1.94 -11.55 -5.67
N SER A 361 0.99 -12.39 -6.08
CA SER A 361 -0.31 -12.53 -5.42
C SER A 361 -0.21 -13.01 -3.97
N PHE A 362 0.83 -13.79 -3.63
CA PHE A 362 1.08 -14.24 -2.26
C PHE A 362 1.29 -13.07 -1.29
N ALA A 363 1.92 -11.98 -1.75
CA ALA A 363 2.06 -10.77 -0.93
C ALA A 363 0.69 -10.19 -0.53
N GLY A 364 -0.29 -10.26 -1.43
CA GLY A 364 -1.65 -9.78 -1.18
C GLY A 364 -2.34 -10.51 -0.03
N THR A 365 -2.17 -11.82 0.10
CA THR A 365 -2.78 -12.62 1.17
C THR A 365 -2.04 -12.52 2.50
N ILE A 366 -0.86 -11.88 2.53
CA ILE A 366 0.00 -11.74 3.72
C ILE A 366 0.00 -10.31 4.26
N ALA A 367 0.27 -9.32 3.41
CA ALA A 367 0.40 -7.90 3.78
C ALA A 367 -0.93 -7.31 4.30
N GLY A 368 -0.86 -6.31 5.16
CA GLY A 368 -2.05 -5.65 5.75
C GLY A 368 -2.87 -6.56 6.67
N GLY A 369 -2.29 -7.66 7.14
CA GLY A 369 -2.91 -8.77 7.89
C GLY A 369 -3.17 -9.97 7.00
N THR A 370 -2.69 -11.14 7.42
CA THR A 370 -2.87 -12.38 6.66
C THR A 370 -4.35 -12.75 6.55
N SER A 371 -4.69 -13.59 5.57
CA SER A 371 -6.05 -14.12 5.40
C SER A 371 -6.59 -14.73 6.70
N GLU A 372 -5.74 -15.44 7.47
CA GLU A 372 -6.08 -16.07 8.75
C GLU A 372 -6.35 -15.00 9.83
N ILE A 373 -5.50 -13.96 9.92
CA ILE A 373 -5.72 -12.85 10.85
C ILE A 373 -7.02 -12.11 10.52
N LEU A 374 -7.32 -11.89 9.24
CA LEU A 374 -8.59 -11.25 8.84
C LEU A 374 -9.80 -12.12 9.20
N ARG A 375 -9.72 -13.44 8.97
CA ARG A 375 -10.76 -14.39 9.39
C ARG A 375 -10.96 -14.39 10.91
N ASN A 376 -9.86 -14.37 11.68
CA ASN A 376 -9.95 -14.27 13.14
C ASN A 376 -10.63 -12.96 13.58
N ILE A 377 -10.25 -11.82 13.00
CA ILE A 377 -10.88 -10.53 13.33
C ILE A 377 -12.36 -10.54 12.95
N LEU A 378 -12.73 -11.05 11.78
CA LEU A 378 -14.12 -11.18 11.35
C LEU A 378 -14.91 -12.12 12.29
N GLY A 379 -14.35 -13.29 12.61
CA GLY A 379 -14.98 -14.25 13.50
C GLY A 379 -15.18 -13.71 14.92
N GLU A 380 -14.10 -13.24 15.54
CA GLU A 380 -14.11 -12.85 16.95
C GLU A 380 -14.77 -11.50 17.20
N ARG A 381 -14.45 -10.46 16.38
CA ARG A 381 -14.87 -9.09 16.66
C ARG A 381 -16.16 -8.70 15.94
N VAL A 382 -16.39 -9.23 14.74
CA VAL A 382 -17.61 -8.92 13.96
C VAL A 382 -18.74 -9.88 14.27
N LEU A 383 -18.47 -11.20 14.25
CA LEU A 383 -19.46 -12.24 14.49
C LEU A 383 -19.61 -12.63 15.96
N GLY A 384 -18.68 -12.21 16.84
CA GLY A 384 -18.72 -12.53 18.27
C GLY A 384 -18.43 -14.00 18.60
N LEU A 385 -17.73 -14.71 17.71
CA LEU A 385 -17.35 -16.10 17.96
C LEU A 385 -16.31 -16.20 19.07
N PRO A 386 -16.24 -17.34 19.80
CA PRO A 386 -15.22 -17.55 20.83
C PRO A 386 -13.81 -17.42 20.27
N LYS A 387 -12.92 -16.81 21.06
CA LYS A 387 -11.50 -16.77 20.71
C LYS A 387 -10.91 -18.18 20.78
N THR A 388 -10.17 -18.55 19.74
CA THR A 388 -9.28 -19.71 19.80
C THR A 388 -8.18 -19.41 20.82
N ARG A 389 -8.00 -20.31 21.78
CA ARG A 389 -6.98 -20.19 22.84
C ARG A 389 -5.58 -20.48 22.29
#